data_f2f1e7b2e91f61973180423a62eba36f
#
_entry.id   f2f1e7b2e91f61973180423a62eba36f
#
_cell.length_a   1.000
_cell.length_b   1.000
_cell.length_c   1.000
_cell.angle_alpha   90.00
_cell.angle_beta   90.00
_cell.angle_gamma   90.00
#
_symmetry.space_group_name_H-M   'P 1'
#
loop_
_entity.id
_entity.type
_entity.pdbx_description
1 polymer ?
#
loop_
_entity_poly.entity_id
_entity_poly.type
_entity_poly.pdbx_seq_one_letter_code
_entity_poly.pdbx_strand_id
1 'polypeptide(L)'
;KEESQMLPNDLALLDIDQIIVDLEKNYPEFFWSPRISFGGLLDIPDSNGETKDQGPVVAMGIDLLSNNSRMIEIWKLNNNLILGRLPQTSNEALISQKLASKLNISVGDTATFIGTTMHNAFTTYNFPVVGTFDLRKGQADKQMMLIDISGAQLALDMENAASEIFGFTHSLFYDDDKAVNLRN
;
A
#
# COMPACT_ATOMS: atom_id res chain seq x y z
N LYS A 1 11.94 7.73 18.98
CA LYS A 1 10.68 6.94 18.81
C LYS A 1 9.67 7.89 18.20
N GLU A 2 9.67 8.00 16.90
CA GLU A 2 8.55 8.62 16.17
C GLU A 2 7.51 7.52 15.99
N GLU A 3 6.45 7.58 16.78
CA GLU A 3 5.21 6.89 16.49
C GLU A 3 4.69 7.55 15.22
N SER A 4 4.66 6.80 14.12
CA SER A 4 3.97 7.21 12.91
C SER A 4 2.47 7.31 13.26
N GLN A 5 2.03 8.50 13.65
CA GLN A 5 0.62 8.77 13.80
C GLN A 5 0.01 8.75 12.40
N MET A 6 -0.87 7.78 12.14
CA MET A 6 -1.70 7.83 10.94
C MET A 6 -2.52 9.11 10.98
N LEU A 7 -2.35 9.96 9.95
CA LEU A 7 -3.19 11.13 9.78
C LEU A 7 -4.63 10.66 9.52
N PRO A 8 -5.62 11.27 10.18
CA PRO A 8 -7.01 11.03 9.85
C PRO A 8 -7.29 11.30 8.37
N ASN A 9 -8.11 10.48 7.72
CA ASN A 9 -8.40 10.61 6.30
C ASN A 9 -9.11 11.92 5.92
N ASP A 10 -9.76 12.57 6.88
CA ASP A 10 -10.39 13.90 6.71
C ASP A 10 -9.38 15.06 6.61
N LEU A 11 -8.08 14.80 6.93
CA LEU A 11 -6.97 15.73 6.73
C LEU A 11 -6.19 15.46 5.44
N ALA A 12 -6.79 14.77 4.48
CA ALA A 12 -6.15 14.42 3.22
C ALA A 12 -5.76 15.66 2.39
N LEU A 13 -4.66 15.53 1.65
CA LEU A 13 -4.28 16.46 0.59
C LEU A 13 -5.22 16.26 -0.60
N LEU A 14 -5.81 17.31 -1.10
CA LEU A 14 -6.68 17.32 -2.29
C LEU A 14 -5.90 17.82 -3.51
N ASP A 15 -6.43 17.53 -4.71
CA ASP A 15 -5.83 17.94 -5.99
C ASP A 15 -4.36 17.50 -6.14
N ILE A 16 -4.07 16.27 -5.72
CA ILE A 16 -2.69 15.74 -5.68
C ILE A 16 -2.02 15.71 -7.03
N ASP A 17 -2.77 15.54 -8.12
CA ASP A 17 -2.21 15.55 -9.48
C ASP A 17 -1.56 16.90 -9.79
N GLN A 18 -2.22 18.01 -9.44
CA GLN A 18 -1.67 19.35 -9.62
C GLN A 18 -0.48 19.60 -8.68
N ILE A 19 -0.58 19.15 -7.42
CA ILE A 19 0.51 19.29 -6.46
C ILE A 19 1.77 18.55 -6.95
N ILE A 20 1.61 17.32 -7.46
CA ILE A 20 2.74 16.53 -7.98
C ILE A 20 3.38 17.23 -9.18
N VAL A 21 2.57 17.72 -10.13
CA VAL A 21 3.08 18.49 -11.30
C VAL A 21 3.90 19.69 -10.84
N ASP A 22 3.43 20.44 -9.84
CA ASP A 22 4.13 21.60 -9.31
C ASP A 22 5.42 21.20 -8.57
N LEU A 23 5.41 20.09 -7.83
CA LEU A 23 6.59 19.55 -7.15
C LEU A 23 7.64 19.09 -8.15
N GLU A 24 7.26 18.33 -9.19
CA GLU A 24 8.17 17.88 -10.25
C GLU A 24 8.82 19.05 -11.01
N LYS A 25 8.05 20.11 -11.26
CA LYS A 25 8.56 21.32 -11.90
C LYS A 25 9.54 22.10 -11.03
N ASN A 26 9.26 22.25 -9.73
CA ASN A 26 10.06 23.05 -8.82
C ASN A 26 11.23 22.28 -8.21
N TYR A 27 11.11 20.97 -8.08
CA TYR A 27 12.09 20.08 -7.45
C TYR A 27 12.30 18.82 -8.30
N PRO A 28 12.87 18.95 -9.52
CA PRO A 28 13.03 17.86 -10.47
C PRO A 28 14.07 16.82 -10.04
N GLU A 29 14.86 17.11 -9.01
CA GLU A 29 15.85 16.19 -8.43
C GLU A 29 15.22 15.08 -7.58
N PHE A 30 13.89 15.15 -7.33
CA PHE A 30 13.16 14.15 -6.58
C PHE A 30 12.19 13.40 -7.48
N PHE A 31 11.99 12.11 -7.16
CA PHE A 31 10.83 11.35 -7.60
C PHE A 31 9.72 11.53 -6.57
N TRP A 32 8.57 12.07 -6.98
CA TRP A 32 7.44 12.34 -6.10
C TRP A 32 6.39 11.24 -6.20
N SER A 33 5.92 10.74 -5.07
CA SER A 33 4.90 9.69 -5.03
C SER A 33 3.90 9.94 -3.91
N PRO A 34 2.59 9.91 -4.23
CA PRO A 34 1.54 10.02 -3.24
C PRO A 34 1.39 8.70 -2.46
N ARG A 35 0.90 8.79 -1.24
CA ARG A 35 0.57 7.65 -0.39
C ARG A 35 -0.71 7.90 0.38
N ILE A 36 -1.54 6.87 0.52
CA ILE A 36 -2.66 6.83 1.43
C ILE A 36 -2.35 5.80 2.51
N SER A 37 -2.41 6.21 3.79
CA SER A 37 -2.29 5.33 4.94
C SER A 37 -3.62 5.30 5.68
N PHE A 38 -4.16 4.12 5.94
CA PHE A 38 -5.45 3.97 6.58
C PHE A 38 -5.52 2.70 7.42
N GLY A 39 -6.44 2.68 8.37
CA GLY A 39 -6.66 1.54 9.25
C GLY A 39 -8.12 1.11 9.26
N GLY A 40 -8.35 -0.10 9.70
CA GLY A 40 -9.69 -0.66 9.83
C GLY A 40 -9.64 -2.11 10.26
N LEU A 41 -10.70 -2.84 9.96
CA LEU A 41 -10.78 -4.27 10.14
C LEU A 41 -10.67 -4.97 8.79
N LEU A 42 -10.01 -6.12 8.78
CA LEU A 42 -9.97 -7.03 7.66
C LEU A 42 -10.77 -8.27 8.04
N ASP A 43 -11.82 -8.53 7.29
CA ASP A 43 -12.69 -9.69 7.44
C ASP A 43 -12.40 -10.72 6.34
N ILE A 44 -12.26 -11.97 6.75
CA ILE A 44 -12.00 -13.08 5.83
C ILE A 44 -13.25 -13.97 5.84
N PRO A 45 -14.09 -13.89 4.82
CA PRO A 45 -15.28 -14.73 4.73
C PRO A 45 -14.92 -16.18 4.39
N ASP A 46 -15.73 -17.10 4.87
CA ASP A 46 -15.72 -18.49 4.46
C ASP A 46 -16.50 -18.70 3.13
N SER A 47 -16.63 -19.94 2.70
CA SER A 47 -17.37 -20.29 1.46
C SER A 47 -18.87 -19.95 1.50
N ASN A 48 -19.44 -19.72 2.68
CA ASN A 48 -20.84 -19.35 2.88
C ASN A 48 -21.03 -17.83 3.03
N GLY A 49 -19.92 -17.06 3.04
CA GLY A 49 -19.92 -15.62 3.26
C GLY A 49 -19.99 -15.22 4.74
N GLU A 50 -19.83 -16.18 5.66
CA GLU A 50 -19.72 -15.89 7.08
C GLU A 50 -18.26 -15.58 7.46
N THR A 51 -18.07 -14.70 8.45
CA THR A 51 -16.72 -14.37 8.95
C THR A 51 -16.02 -15.62 9.46
N LYS A 52 -14.90 -15.99 8.82
CA LYS A 52 -14.01 -17.05 9.27
C LYS A 52 -12.99 -16.54 10.27
N ASP A 53 -12.35 -15.44 9.91
CA ASP A 53 -11.34 -14.74 10.73
C ASP A 53 -11.52 -13.23 10.54
N GLN A 54 -11.16 -12.45 11.56
CA GLN A 54 -11.21 -10.99 11.51
C GLN A 54 -10.11 -10.38 12.37
N GLY A 55 -9.56 -9.26 11.94
CA GLY A 55 -8.56 -8.56 12.74
C GLY A 55 -8.22 -7.18 12.22
N PRO A 56 -7.52 -6.37 13.04
CA PRO A 56 -7.10 -5.04 12.65
C PRO A 56 -6.06 -5.09 11.54
N VAL A 57 -6.16 -4.14 10.62
CA VAL A 57 -5.25 -3.94 9.49
C VAL A 57 -4.77 -2.49 9.44
N VAL A 58 -3.49 -2.32 9.10
CA VAL A 58 -2.91 -1.06 8.65
C VAL A 58 -2.62 -1.21 7.17
N ALA A 59 -3.31 -0.43 6.36
CA ALA A 59 -3.21 -0.51 4.91
C ALA A 59 -2.48 0.71 4.35
N MET A 60 -1.75 0.49 3.27
CA MET A 60 -1.09 1.55 2.51
C MET A 60 -1.42 1.39 1.03
N GLY A 61 -1.95 2.47 0.45
CA GLY A 61 -2.07 2.66 -0.99
C GLY A 61 -0.84 3.40 -1.50
N ILE A 62 -0.07 2.76 -2.35
CA ILE A 62 1.10 3.32 -3.04
C ILE A 62 0.96 3.08 -4.53
N ASP A 63 1.66 3.85 -5.34
CA ASP A 63 1.60 3.65 -6.78
C ASP A 63 2.32 2.36 -7.21
N LEU A 64 1.57 1.30 -7.43
CA LEU A 64 2.07 -0.01 -7.86
C LEU A 64 1.88 -0.26 -9.36
N LEU A 65 0.96 0.45 -10.01
CA LEU A 65 0.49 0.11 -11.35
C LEU A 65 0.92 1.08 -12.45
N SER A 66 1.30 2.32 -12.13
CA SER A 66 1.70 3.25 -13.17
C SER A 66 3.05 2.86 -13.80
N ASN A 67 3.18 3.07 -15.11
CA ASN A 67 4.39 2.72 -15.85
C ASN A 67 5.64 3.48 -15.39
N ASN A 68 5.44 4.65 -14.78
CA ASN A 68 6.52 5.50 -14.29
C ASN A 68 6.81 5.30 -12.79
N SER A 69 6.04 4.44 -12.12
CA SER A 69 6.25 4.17 -10.70
C SER A 69 7.57 3.46 -10.45
N ARG A 70 8.24 3.90 -9.40
CA ARG A 70 9.44 3.26 -8.86
C ARG A 70 9.19 2.65 -7.48
N MET A 71 7.93 2.61 -7.02
CA MET A 71 7.59 2.16 -5.68
C MET A 71 7.90 0.68 -5.46
N ILE A 72 7.78 -0.17 -6.50
CA ILE A 72 8.16 -1.59 -6.43
C ILE A 72 9.65 -1.74 -6.10
N GLU A 73 10.51 -0.91 -6.71
CA GLU A 73 11.96 -0.89 -6.44
C GLU A 73 12.26 -0.32 -5.05
N ILE A 74 11.68 0.83 -4.71
CA ILE A 74 11.89 1.52 -3.43
C ILE A 74 11.52 0.61 -2.26
N TRP A 75 10.40 -0.10 -2.37
CA TRP A 75 9.94 -1.04 -1.35
C TRP A 75 10.58 -2.42 -1.49
N LYS A 76 11.41 -2.64 -2.53
CA LYS A 76 12.05 -3.94 -2.83
C LYS A 76 11.04 -5.09 -2.85
N LEU A 77 9.85 -4.84 -3.42
CA LEU A 77 8.74 -5.78 -3.33
C LEU A 77 9.02 -7.10 -4.03
N ASN A 78 9.75 -7.09 -5.17
CA ASN A 78 10.15 -8.31 -5.85
C ASN A 78 11.04 -9.22 -4.98
N ASN A 79 11.90 -8.62 -4.14
CA ASN A 79 12.81 -9.36 -3.26
C ASN A 79 12.14 -9.81 -1.96
N ASN A 80 11.05 -9.15 -1.58
CA ASN A 80 10.35 -9.37 -0.32
C ASN A 80 9.03 -10.15 -0.51
N LEU A 81 8.66 -10.47 -1.74
CA LEU A 81 7.51 -11.33 -2.05
C LEU A 81 7.81 -12.77 -1.58
N ILE A 82 6.89 -13.34 -0.82
CA ILE A 82 7.00 -14.69 -0.27
C ILE A 82 6.19 -15.70 -1.09
N LEU A 83 4.91 -15.37 -1.34
CA LEU A 83 3.99 -16.21 -2.11
C LEU A 83 3.23 -15.36 -3.11
N GLY A 84 2.79 -15.99 -4.21
CA GLY A 84 1.94 -15.35 -5.21
C GLY A 84 2.68 -14.38 -6.11
N ARG A 85 2.05 -13.25 -6.42
CA ARG A 85 2.53 -12.24 -7.36
C ARG A 85 2.22 -10.81 -6.88
N LEU A 86 2.80 -9.83 -7.54
CA LEU A 86 2.45 -8.42 -7.35
C LEU A 86 1.04 -8.12 -7.93
N PRO A 87 0.33 -7.11 -7.40
CA PRO A 87 -0.94 -6.64 -7.94
C PRO A 87 -0.84 -6.22 -9.40
N GLN A 88 -1.88 -6.52 -10.18
CA GLN A 88 -2.05 -6.14 -11.58
C GLN A 88 -3.29 -5.27 -11.80
N THR A 89 -4.15 -5.17 -10.80
CA THR A 89 -5.36 -4.33 -10.79
C THR A 89 -5.48 -3.56 -9.48
N SER A 90 -6.26 -2.48 -9.49
CA SER A 90 -6.40 -1.57 -8.35
C SER A 90 -7.02 -2.20 -7.10
N ASN A 91 -7.80 -3.27 -7.25
CA ASN A 91 -8.46 -3.95 -6.14
C ASN A 91 -7.68 -5.16 -5.60
N GLU A 92 -6.54 -5.51 -6.19
CA GLU A 92 -5.71 -6.61 -5.69
C GLU A 92 -4.82 -6.17 -4.53
N ALA A 93 -4.66 -7.05 -3.55
CA ALA A 93 -3.87 -6.75 -2.36
C ALA A 93 -2.69 -7.71 -2.16
N LEU A 94 -1.62 -7.14 -1.61
CA LEU A 94 -0.55 -7.87 -0.93
C LEU A 94 -0.77 -7.80 0.58
N ILE A 95 -0.58 -8.90 1.27
CA ILE A 95 -0.71 -8.98 2.72
C ILE A 95 0.61 -9.43 3.32
N SER A 96 1.02 -8.82 4.43
CA SER A 96 2.23 -9.28 5.13
C SER A 96 2.07 -10.74 5.55
N GLN A 97 3.14 -11.52 5.47
CA GLN A 97 3.13 -12.94 5.85
C GLN A 97 2.67 -13.14 7.30
N LYS A 98 2.99 -12.17 8.18
CA LYS A 98 2.56 -12.22 9.59
C LYS A 98 1.06 -12.03 9.74
N LEU A 99 0.45 -11.10 8.98
CA LEU A 99 -1.00 -10.91 8.97
C LEU A 99 -1.70 -12.12 8.35
N ALA A 100 -1.18 -12.61 7.23
CA ALA A 100 -1.71 -13.81 6.58
C ALA A 100 -1.73 -15.01 7.52
N SER A 101 -0.63 -15.26 8.25
CA SER A 101 -0.57 -16.34 9.24
C SER A 101 -1.52 -16.13 10.41
N LYS A 102 -1.68 -14.89 10.88
CA LYS A 102 -2.55 -14.55 12.02
C LYS A 102 -4.03 -14.76 11.71
N LEU A 103 -4.46 -14.41 10.50
CA LEU A 103 -5.87 -14.48 10.04
C LEU A 103 -6.14 -15.67 9.12
N ASN A 104 -5.22 -16.63 9.02
CA ASN A 104 -5.34 -17.80 8.16
C ASN A 104 -5.70 -17.45 6.69
N ILE A 105 -5.09 -16.39 6.16
CA ILE A 105 -5.31 -15.92 4.80
C ILE A 105 -4.37 -16.66 3.84
N SER A 106 -4.94 -17.15 2.75
CA SER A 106 -4.19 -17.76 1.64
C SER A 106 -4.26 -16.88 0.39
N VAL A 107 -3.24 -16.98 -0.47
CA VAL A 107 -3.30 -16.37 -1.80
C VAL A 107 -4.49 -16.99 -2.56
N GLY A 108 -5.36 -16.13 -3.10
CA GLY A 108 -6.62 -16.51 -3.72
C GLY A 108 -7.85 -16.24 -2.86
N ASP A 109 -7.70 -16.03 -1.55
CA ASP A 109 -8.80 -15.57 -0.70
C ASP A 109 -9.18 -14.13 -1.04
N THR A 110 -10.40 -13.74 -0.70
CA THR A 110 -10.85 -12.36 -0.74
C THR A 110 -10.92 -11.82 0.68
N ALA A 111 -10.21 -10.73 0.94
CA ALA A 111 -10.29 -10.01 2.20
C ALA A 111 -11.22 -8.81 2.06
N THR A 112 -12.15 -8.64 2.99
CA THR A 112 -13.06 -7.51 3.03
C THR A 112 -12.54 -6.47 4.03
N PHE A 113 -12.15 -5.32 3.52
CA PHE A 113 -11.83 -4.16 4.35
C PHE A 113 -13.13 -3.53 4.88
N ILE A 114 -13.14 -3.21 6.17
CA ILE A 114 -14.23 -2.54 6.87
C ILE A 114 -13.65 -1.32 7.58
N GLY A 115 -14.14 -0.13 7.26
CA GLY A 115 -13.62 1.09 7.83
C GLY A 115 -14.48 2.31 7.52
N THR A 116 -13.84 3.47 7.46
CA THR A 116 -14.49 4.75 7.17
C THR A 116 -13.81 5.46 5.99
N THR A 117 -14.63 6.12 5.17
CA THR A 117 -14.15 7.00 4.08
C THR A 117 -13.54 8.28 4.65
N MET A 118 -12.92 9.12 3.78
CA MET A 118 -12.46 10.45 4.16
C MET A 118 -13.60 11.38 4.65
N HIS A 119 -14.84 11.07 4.30
CA HIS A 119 -16.04 11.80 4.73
C HIS A 119 -16.69 11.22 5.99
N ASN A 120 -15.97 10.35 6.72
CA ASN A 120 -16.42 9.65 7.93
C ASN A 120 -17.67 8.77 7.71
N ALA A 121 -17.93 8.34 6.46
CA ALA A 121 -18.95 7.36 6.15
C ALA A 121 -18.41 5.94 6.28
N PHE A 122 -19.25 5.01 6.73
CA PHE A 122 -18.93 3.59 6.75
C PHE A 122 -18.67 3.08 5.33
N THR A 123 -17.63 2.26 5.18
CA THR A 123 -17.29 1.61 3.90
C THR A 123 -16.86 0.18 4.09
N THR A 124 -17.18 -0.65 3.09
CA THR A 124 -16.63 -1.99 2.93
C THR A 124 -16.07 -2.11 1.51
N TYR A 125 -14.93 -2.79 1.35
CA TYR A 125 -14.32 -3.00 0.04
C TYR A 125 -13.61 -4.35 -0.01
N ASN A 126 -13.81 -5.10 -1.09
CA ASN A 126 -13.24 -6.42 -1.28
C ASN A 126 -11.91 -6.36 -2.01
N PHE A 127 -10.89 -6.97 -1.43
CA PHE A 127 -9.56 -7.09 -1.98
C PHE A 127 -9.18 -8.56 -2.16
N PRO A 128 -9.15 -9.09 -3.40
CA PRO A 128 -8.51 -10.37 -3.67
C PRO A 128 -7.04 -10.34 -3.25
N VAL A 129 -6.62 -11.30 -2.44
CA VAL A 129 -5.24 -11.45 -1.99
C VAL A 129 -4.44 -12.19 -3.04
N VAL A 130 -3.51 -11.52 -3.70
CA VAL A 130 -2.72 -12.08 -4.81
C VAL A 130 -1.31 -12.47 -4.42
N GLY A 131 -0.84 -12.02 -3.26
CA GLY A 131 0.48 -12.37 -2.76
C GLY A 131 0.69 -12.00 -1.31
N THR A 132 1.76 -12.56 -0.74
CA THR A 132 2.24 -12.23 0.60
C THR A 132 3.67 -11.73 0.54
N PHE A 133 4.04 -10.86 1.48
CA PHE A 133 5.37 -10.23 1.56
C PHE A 133 5.90 -10.18 2.99
N ASP A 134 7.21 -10.02 3.14
CA ASP A 134 7.87 -9.76 4.42
C ASP A 134 8.93 -8.67 4.25
N LEU A 135 8.66 -7.47 4.74
CA LEU A 135 9.61 -6.35 4.69
C LEU A 135 10.67 -6.41 5.79
N ARG A 136 10.57 -7.37 6.71
CA ARG A 136 11.47 -7.56 7.87
C ARG A 136 11.57 -6.33 8.76
N LYS A 137 10.52 -5.51 8.81
CA LYS A 137 10.44 -4.26 9.61
C LYS A 137 9.81 -4.44 10.99
N GLY A 138 9.87 -5.64 11.57
CA GLY A 138 9.46 -5.92 12.95
C GLY A 138 7.96 -5.78 13.19
N GLN A 139 7.55 -4.85 14.04
CA GLN A 139 6.14 -4.69 14.43
C GLN A 139 5.25 -4.14 13.31
N ALA A 140 5.79 -3.29 12.42
CA ALA A 140 5.04 -2.69 11.32
C ALA A 140 4.47 -3.75 10.35
N ASP A 141 5.17 -4.88 10.19
CA ASP A 141 4.73 -5.96 9.31
C ASP A 141 3.58 -6.81 9.87
N LYS A 142 3.24 -6.66 11.15
CA LYS A 142 2.27 -7.58 11.79
C LYS A 142 0.84 -7.43 11.30
N GLN A 143 0.48 -6.29 10.75
CA GLN A 143 -0.89 -5.93 10.38
C GLN A 143 -0.96 -5.24 9.02
N MET A 144 0.06 -5.37 8.18
CA MET A 144 0.21 -4.58 6.96
C MET A 144 -0.49 -5.20 5.75
N MET A 145 -1.22 -4.37 5.02
CA MET A 145 -1.74 -4.62 3.68
C MET A 145 -1.22 -3.54 2.72
N LEU A 146 -0.77 -3.94 1.53
CA LEU A 146 -0.38 -3.04 0.46
C LEU A 146 -1.33 -3.20 -0.72
N ILE A 147 -1.81 -2.09 -1.25
CA ILE A 147 -2.65 -2.02 -2.45
C ILE A 147 -2.16 -0.90 -3.36
N ASP A 148 -2.63 -0.89 -4.60
CA ASP A 148 -2.42 0.28 -5.44
C ASP A 148 -3.18 1.48 -4.89
N ILE A 149 -2.59 2.68 -5.02
CA ILE A 149 -3.20 3.91 -4.50
C ILE A 149 -4.60 4.16 -5.07
N SER A 150 -4.85 3.80 -6.33
CA SER A 150 -6.17 3.94 -6.95
C SER A 150 -7.22 3.07 -6.26
N GLY A 151 -6.85 1.88 -5.77
CA GLY A 151 -7.71 1.03 -4.96
C GLY A 151 -8.05 1.66 -3.61
N ALA A 152 -7.08 2.30 -2.95
CA ALA A 152 -7.31 3.03 -1.71
C ALA A 152 -8.23 4.25 -1.93
N GLN A 153 -8.03 5.00 -3.01
CA GLN A 153 -8.88 6.13 -3.38
C GLN A 153 -10.33 5.70 -3.58
N LEU A 154 -10.56 4.57 -4.27
CA LEU A 154 -11.90 4.02 -4.46
C LEU A 154 -12.54 3.57 -3.13
N ALA A 155 -11.81 2.82 -2.32
CA ALA A 155 -12.32 2.28 -1.05
C ALA A 155 -12.68 3.37 -0.04
N LEU A 156 -11.96 4.50 -0.04
CA LEU A 156 -12.07 5.57 0.94
C LEU A 156 -12.77 6.83 0.42
N ASP A 157 -13.27 6.80 -0.82
CA ASP A 157 -13.86 7.97 -1.49
C ASP A 157 -12.90 9.18 -1.50
N MET A 158 -11.63 8.93 -1.86
CA MET A 158 -10.52 9.88 -1.87
C MET A 158 -10.09 10.21 -3.30
N GLU A 159 -11.03 10.54 -4.19
CA GLU A 159 -10.71 10.89 -5.57
C GLU A 159 -9.71 12.06 -5.61
N ASN A 160 -8.62 11.88 -6.37
CA ASN A 160 -7.51 12.84 -6.49
C ASN A 160 -7.02 13.38 -5.14
N ALA A 161 -6.95 12.51 -4.12
CA ALA A 161 -6.50 12.83 -2.78
C ALA A 161 -5.48 11.81 -2.26
N ALA A 162 -4.67 12.22 -1.30
CA ALA A 162 -3.71 11.35 -0.61
C ALA A 162 -3.49 11.80 0.84
N SER A 163 -2.99 10.90 1.68
CA SER A 163 -2.59 11.27 3.05
C SER A 163 -1.31 12.10 3.03
N GLU A 164 -0.36 11.75 2.16
CA GLU A 164 1.00 12.32 2.12
C GLU A 164 1.56 12.22 0.70
N ILE A 165 2.54 13.08 0.39
CA ILE A 165 3.36 12.97 -0.82
C ILE A 165 4.82 12.89 -0.40
N PHE A 166 5.55 11.89 -0.90
CA PHE A 166 6.97 11.66 -0.60
C PHE A 166 7.85 12.02 -1.78
N GLY A 167 8.96 12.70 -1.49
CA GLY A 167 10.05 12.91 -2.42
C GLY A 167 11.20 11.93 -2.16
N PHE A 168 11.60 11.18 -3.17
CA PHE A 168 12.73 10.26 -3.13
C PHE A 168 13.85 10.78 -4.01
N THR A 169 15.09 10.80 -3.50
CA THR A 169 16.24 11.21 -4.29
C THR A 169 16.58 10.15 -5.34
N HIS A 170 17.00 10.57 -6.50
CA HIS A 170 17.44 9.64 -7.56
C HIS A 170 18.68 8.83 -7.15
N SER A 171 19.46 9.26 -6.17
CA SER A 171 20.62 8.52 -5.65
C SER A 171 20.26 7.18 -5.01
N LEU A 172 19.03 7.00 -4.52
CA LEU A 172 18.55 5.71 -4.02
C LEU A 172 18.55 4.61 -5.09
N PHE A 173 18.55 4.99 -6.37
CA PHE A 173 18.52 4.08 -7.50
C PHE A 173 19.89 3.80 -8.10
N TYR A 174 20.87 4.72 -7.89
CA TYR A 174 22.22 4.58 -8.44
C TYR A 174 23.11 3.58 -7.69
N ASP A 175 22.84 3.31 -6.42
CA ASP A 175 23.67 2.42 -5.61
C ASP A 175 23.44 0.92 -5.93
N ASP A 176 22.24 0.54 -6.35
CA ASP A 176 21.96 -0.86 -6.73
C ASP A 176 22.60 -1.21 -8.09
N ASP A 177 22.64 -0.28 -9.05
CA ASP A 177 23.30 -0.47 -10.34
C ASP A 177 24.83 -0.53 -10.21
N LYS A 178 25.42 0.21 -9.27
CA LYS A 178 26.85 0.14 -8.96
C LYS A 178 27.25 -1.15 -8.26
N ALA A 179 26.37 -1.72 -7.43
CA ALA A 179 26.62 -2.99 -6.74
C ALA A 179 26.64 -4.18 -7.70
N VAL A 180 25.90 -4.12 -8.81
CA VAL A 180 25.89 -5.16 -9.85
C VAL A 180 27.18 -5.10 -10.70
N ASN A 181 27.70 -3.91 -10.98
CA ASN A 181 28.91 -3.73 -11.79
C ASN A 181 30.22 -4.02 -11.03
N LEU A 182 30.20 -4.17 -9.70
CA LEU A 182 31.36 -4.54 -8.89
C LEU A 182 31.48 -6.06 -8.64
N ARG A 183 30.56 -6.87 -9.20
CA ARG A 183 30.58 -8.34 -9.09
C ARG A 183 30.99 -9.07 -10.35
N ASN A 184 31.41 -8.35 -11.39
CA ASN A 184 31.94 -8.95 -12.63
C ASN A 184 33.44 -8.74 -12.74
#